data_67779352ffd9ede46aca7755a3ea4299
#
_entry.id   67779352ffd9ede46aca7755a3ea4299
#
_cell.length_a   1.000
_cell.length_b   1.000
_cell.length_c   1.000
_cell.angle_alpha   90.00
_cell.angle_beta   90.00
_cell.angle_gamma   90.00
#
_symmetry.space_group_name_H-M   'P 1'
#
loop_
_entity.id
_entity.type
_entity.pdbx_description
1 polymer ?
#
loop_
_entity_poly.entity_id
_entity_poly.type
_entity_poly.pdbx_seq_one_letter_code
_entity_poly.pdbx_strand_id
1 'polypeptide(L)'
;VPWLPRSPLQDKDGNTLSDEDISAEADTFMFEGHDTTASGLAWLLYNLARHPQYQERCRQEVRELLKGRDVEEIEWEDLSRLPFTTMCIKESLRLHPPVTAVSRCCTEDIALRDGRVIPKGIICLMSIYGTHHNPDVWPEPQVYNPLRFSLENSQGRSPLAFIPFSAGPRNCIGQNFAMAELKVVAALTVARFTIRLDAGRPPRRKPELILRTEDGLWLLLEPLPEVA
;
A
#
# COMPACT_ATOMS: atom_id res chain seq x y z
N VAL A 1 -28.64 -5.04 -1.00
CA VAL A 1 -27.60 -6.01 -1.31
C VAL A 1 -27.99 -7.32 -0.62
N PRO A 2 -28.26 -8.44 -1.34
CA PRO A 2 -28.92 -9.64 -0.80
C PRO A 2 -28.13 -10.40 0.27
N TRP A 3 -26.86 -10.10 0.45
CA TRP A 3 -25.94 -10.80 1.36
C TRP A 3 -25.53 -9.99 2.60
N LEU A 4 -26.02 -8.77 2.74
CA LEU A 4 -25.85 -8.04 4.00
C LEU A 4 -26.82 -8.58 5.07
N PRO A 5 -26.36 -8.83 6.30
CA PRO A 5 -27.23 -9.27 7.37
C PRO A 5 -28.34 -8.23 7.61
N ARG A 6 -29.59 -8.69 7.64
CA ARG A 6 -30.77 -7.85 7.89
C ARG A 6 -30.91 -7.36 9.35
N SER A 7 -29.93 -7.60 10.19
CA SER A 7 -29.89 -7.00 11.53
C SER A 7 -29.51 -5.54 11.38
N PRO A 8 -30.30 -4.60 11.91
CA PRO A 8 -29.96 -3.20 11.85
C PRO A 8 -28.61 -3.02 12.56
N LEU A 9 -27.61 -2.51 11.80
CA LEU A 9 -26.34 -2.09 12.39
C LEU A 9 -26.66 -0.95 13.35
N GLN A 10 -26.47 -1.17 14.63
CA GLN A 10 -26.68 -0.17 15.68
C GLN A 10 -25.33 0.33 16.17
N ASP A 11 -25.23 1.63 16.34
CA ASP A 11 -24.12 2.23 17.06
C ASP A 11 -24.26 1.96 18.58
N LYS A 12 -23.26 2.39 19.35
CA LYS A 12 -23.26 2.26 20.82
C LYS A 12 -24.43 2.97 21.53
N ASP A 13 -25.07 3.90 20.85
CA ASP A 13 -26.18 4.70 21.35
C ASP A 13 -27.55 4.16 20.88
N GLY A 14 -27.55 3.04 20.13
CA GLY A 14 -28.74 2.35 19.64
C GLY A 14 -29.32 2.94 18.33
N ASN A 15 -28.62 3.89 17.68
CA ASN A 15 -29.06 4.44 16.41
C ASN A 15 -28.77 3.45 15.28
N THR A 16 -29.70 3.34 14.34
CA THR A 16 -29.55 2.50 13.15
C THR A 16 -29.20 3.33 11.93
N LEU A 17 -28.35 2.78 11.05
CA LEU A 17 -28.13 3.34 9.73
C LEU A 17 -29.35 3.06 8.85
N SER A 18 -29.70 4.01 7.99
CA SER A 18 -30.70 3.79 6.96
C SER A 18 -30.14 2.84 5.87
N ASP A 19 -31.04 2.20 5.09
CA ASP A 19 -30.62 1.37 3.95
C ASP A 19 -29.84 2.18 2.91
N GLU A 20 -30.14 3.48 2.77
CA GLU A 20 -29.44 4.41 1.90
C GLU A 20 -28.00 4.66 2.41
N ASP A 21 -27.82 4.91 3.70
CA ASP A 21 -26.49 5.08 4.30
C ASP A 21 -25.65 3.80 4.18
N ILE A 22 -26.26 2.63 4.44
CA ILE A 22 -25.57 1.33 4.29
C ILE A 22 -25.13 1.12 2.84
N SER A 23 -25.96 1.46 1.87
CA SER A 23 -25.62 1.35 0.45
C SER A 23 -24.48 2.30 0.08
N ALA A 24 -24.53 3.55 0.54
CA ALA A 24 -23.50 4.55 0.29
C ALA A 24 -22.13 4.13 0.88
N GLU A 25 -22.14 3.58 2.10
CA GLU A 25 -20.91 3.05 2.72
C GLU A 25 -20.36 1.84 1.93
N ALA A 26 -21.23 0.92 1.49
CA ALA A 26 -20.82 -0.22 0.68
C ALA A 26 -20.19 0.20 -0.65
N ASP A 27 -20.77 1.17 -1.34
CA ASP A 27 -20.22 1.73 -2.58
C ASP A 27 -18.85 2.40 -2.34
N THR A 28 -18.72 3.12 -1.23
CA THR A 28 -17.46 3.73 -0.82
C THR A 28 -16.38 2.67 -0.60
N PHE A 29 -16.66 1.64 0.20
CA PHE A 29 -15.69 0.57 0.46
C PHE A 29 -15.33 -0.22 -0.81
N MET A 30 -16.28 -0.46 -1.70
CA MET A 30 -16.01 -1.10 -2.99
C MET A 30 -15.07 -0.26 -3.85
N PHE A 31 -15.27 1.05 -3.93
CA PHE A 31 -14.41 1.94 -4.69
C PHE A 31 -13.00 2.03 -4.08
N GLU A 32 -12.92 2.29 -2.78
CA GLU A 32 -11.64 2.50 -2.10
C GLU A 32 -10.81 1.22 -2.01
N GLY A 33 -11.47 0.06 -1.84
CA GLY A 33 -10.81 -1.21 -1.53
C GLY A 33 -10.11 -1.86 -2.72
N HIS A 34 -10.62 -1.71 -3.95
CA HIS A 34 -10.06 -2.46 -5.08
C HIS A 34 -8.98 -1.73 -5.87
N ASP A 35 -9.19 -0.46 -6.20
CA ASP A 35 -8.33 0.25 -7.17
C ASP A 35 -6.99 0.67 -6.58
N THR A 36 -6.98 1.12 -5.31
CA THR A 36 -5.75 1.49 -4.61
C THR A 36 -4.86 0.28 -4.35
N THR A 37 -5.44 -0.84 -3.91
CA THR A 37 -4.70 -2.07 -3.65
C THR A 37 -4.18 -2.69 -4.94
N ALA A 38 -4.97 -2.69 -6.02
CA ALA A 38 -4.52 -3.14 -7.34
C ALA A 38 -3.32 -2.34 -7.85
N SER A 39 -3.34 -1.01 -7.71
CA SER A 39 -2.18 -0.15 -8.02
C SER A 39 -0.97 -0.51 -7.15
N GLY A 40 -1.16 -0.65 -5.83
CA GLY A 40 -0.10 -1.05 -4.91
C GLY A 40 0.54 -2.38 -5.27
N LEU A 41 -0.28 -3.39 -5.60
CA LEU A 41 0.17 -4.71 -6.05
C LEU A 41 0.95 -4.64 -7.37
N ALA A 42 0.43 -3.94 -8.36
CA ALA A 42 1.08 -3.80 -9.66
C ALA A 42 2.49 -3.22 -9.51
N TRP A 43 2.64 -2.13 -8.76
CA TRP A 43 3.95 -1.51 -8.52
C TRP A 43 4.86 -2.35 -7.61
N LEU A 44 4.31 -3.11 -6.65
CA LEU A 44 5.09 -4.06 -5.85
C LEU A 44 5.70 -5.15 -6.73
N LEU A 45 4.90 -5.80 -7.57
CA LEU A 45 5.36 -6.86 -8.48
C LEU A 45 6.38 -6.32 -9.48
N TYR A 46 6.19 -5.10 -9.99
CA TYR A 46 7.17 -4.40 -10.81
C TYR A 46 8.51 -4.21 -10.09
N ASN A 47 8.48 -3.73 -8.84
CA ASN A 47 9.70 -3.52 -8.08
C ASN A 47 10.42 -4.84 -7.76
N LEU A 48 9.67 -5.90 -7.45
CA LEU A 48 10.25 -7.23 -7.24
C LEU A 48 10.83 -7.82 -8.55
N ALA A 49 10.17 -7.61 -9.69
CA ALA A 49 10.68 -8.02 -10.99
C ALA A 49 11.99 -7.30 -11.35
N ARG A 50 12.11 -6.03 -10.97
CA ARG A 50 13.29 -5.19 -11.20
C ARG A 50 14.47 -5.54 -10.29
N HIS A 51 14.20 -6.19 -9.17
CA HIS A 51 15.21 -6.52 -8.15
C HIS A 51 15.15 -8.00 -7.77
N PRO A 52 15.69 -8.90 -8.64
CA PRO A 52 15.61 -10.35 -8.44
C PRO A 52 16.15 -10.82 -7.09
N GLN A 53 17.16 -10.13 -6.54
CA GLN A 53 17.72 -10.44 -5.22
C GLN A 53 16.72 -10.24 -4.09
N TYR A 54 15.88 -9.22 -4.17
CA TYR A 54 14.83 -8.98 -3.17
C TYR A 54 13.63 -9.91 -3.38
N GLN A 55 13.31 -10.22 -4.64
CA GLN A 55 12.29 -11.21 -4.97
C GLN A 55 12.66 -12.59 -4.39
N GLU A 56 13.92 -13.03 -4.59
CA GLU A 56 14.39 -14.32 -4.05
C GLU A 56 14.39 -14.34 -2.53
N ARG A 57 14.77 -13.24 -1.88
CA ARG A 57 14.74 -13.15 -0.43
C ARG A 57 13.30 -13.22 0.12
N CYS A 58 12.31 -12.59 -0.55
CA CYS A 58 10.89 -12.77 -0.20
C CYS A 58 10.47 -14.23 -0.36
N ARG A 59 10.90 -14.89 -1.45
CA ARG A 59 10.61 -16.31 -1.69
C ARG A 59 11.17 -17.21 -0.59
N GLN A 60 12.41 -16.97 -0.16
CA GLN A 60 13.03 -17.71 0.94
C GLN A 60 12.24 -17.50 2.24
N GLU A 61 11.86 -16.28 2.56
CA GLU A 61 11.05 -15.96 3.74
C GLU A 61 9.71 -16.73 3.73
N VAL A 62 9.03 -16.79 2.58
CA VAL A 62 7.78 -17.56 2.44
C VAL A 62 8.01 -19.07 2.59
N ARG A 63 9.07 -19.62 1.99
CA ARG A 63 9.42 -21.05 2.15
C ARG A 63 9.73 -21.41 3.60
N GLU A 64 10.47 -20.57 4.30
CA GLU A 64 10.78 -20.76 5.73
C GLU A 64 9.53 -20.65 6.61
N LEU A 65 8.61 -19.75 6.26
CA LEU A 65 7.33 -19.61 6.95
C LEU A 65 6.48 -20.88 6.83
N LEU A 66 6.36 -21.42 5.62
CA LEU A 66 5.48 -22.54 5.31
C LEU A 66 6.04 -23.88 5.82
N LYS A 67 7.37 -24.08 5.77
CA LYS A 67 8.03 -25.32 6.23
C LYS A 67 7.39 -26.59 5.68
N GLY A 68 7.05 -26.60 4.39
CA GLY A 68 6.43 -27.73 3.71
C GLY A 68 4.90 -27.71 3.67
N ARG A 69 4.23 -26.73 4.28
CA ARG A 69 2.81 -26.46 4.02
C ARG A 69 2.64 -25.92 2.59
N ASP A 70 1.47 -26.16 2.00
CA ASP A 70 1.12 -25.50 0.74
C ASP A 70 1.00 -23.98 0.93
N VAL A 71 1.35 -23.23 -0.10
CA VAL A 71 1.25 -21.78 -0.07
C VAL A 71 -0.20 -21.29 0.03
N GLU A 72 -1.17 -22.11 -0.33
CA GLU A 72 -2.61 -21.85 -0.15
C GLU A 72 -3.06 -21.95 1.32
N GLU A 73 -2.24 -22.56 2.16
CA GLU A 73 -2.49 -22.71 3.60
C GLU A 73 -1.95 -21.53 4.43
N ILE A 74 -1.64 -20.38 3.78
CA ILE A 74 -1.25 -19.16 4.50
C ILE A 74 -2.45 -18.67 5.31
N GLU A 75 -2.25 -18.55 6.63
CA GLU A 75 -3.22 -18.05 7.58
C GLU A 75 -2.96 -16.58 7.93
N TRP A 76 -3.94 -15.94 8.56
CA TRP A 76 -3.85 -14.54 8.99
C TRP A 76 -2.66 -14.29 9.92
N GLU A 77 -2.41 -15.19 10.84
CA GLU A 77 -1.32 -15.14 11.83
C GLU A 77 0.07 -15.20 11.17
N ASP A 78 0.19 -15.90 10.06
CA ASP A 78 1.43 -16.02 9.29
C ASP A 78 1.90 -14.67 8.73
N LEU A 79 0.96 -13.76 8.43
CA LEU A 79 1.27 -12.47 7.81
C LEU A 79 2.15 -11.57 8.69
N SER A 80 2.15 -11.78 10.00
CA SER A 80 3.03 -11.10 10.93
C SER A 80 4.49 -11.56 10.82
N ARG A 81 4.71 -12.75 10.28
CA ARG A 81 6.01 -13.45 10.14
C ARG A 81 6.66 -13.25 8.77
N LEU A 82 6.23 -12.24 8.02
CA LEU A 82 6.80 -11.82 6.73
C LEU A 82 7.46 -10.42 6.84
N PRO A 83 8.49 -10.24 7.68
CA PRO A 83 9.10 -8.94 7.92
C PRO A 83 9.80 -8.37 6.68
N PHE A 84 10.54 -9.18 5.92
CA PHE A 84 11.25 -8.70 4.74
C PHE A 84 10.29 -8.37 3.59
N THR A 85 9.30 -9.21 3.34
CA THR A 85 8.23 -8.94 2.38
C THR A 85 7.48 -7.65 2.76
N THR A 86 7.26 -7.42 4.05
CA THR A 86 6.66 -6.17 4.55
C THR A 86 7.54 -4.96 4.26
N MET A 87 8.87 -5.07 4.38
CA MET A 87 9.79 -3.99 4.00
C MET A 87 9.74 -3.71 2.49
N CYS A 88 9.66 -4.75 1.66
CA CYS A 88 9.49 -4.60 0.20
C CYS A 88 8.18 -3.89 -0.15
N ILE A 89 7.07 -4.26 0.49
CA ILE A 89 5.78 -3.59 0.31
C ILE A 89 5.87 -2.11 0.70
N LYS A 90 6.41 -1.81 1.88
CA LYS A 90 6.57 -0.42 2.35
C LYS A 90 7.43 0.42 1.39
N GLU A 91 8.54 -0.12 0.91
CA GLU A 91 9.40 0.60 -0.04
C GLU A 91 8.71 0.79 -1.40
N SER A 92 7.90 -0.17 -1.83
CA SER A 92 7.08 0.00 -3.03
C SER A 92 6.04 1.09 -2.86
N LEU A 93 5.33 1.13 -1.72
CA LEU A 93 4.37 2.19 -1.39
C LEU A 93 5.04 3.57 -1.20
N ARG A 94 6.32 3.62 -0.82
CA ARG A 94 7.09 4.86 -0.77
C ARG A 94 7.35 5.40 -2.16
N LEU A 95 7.89 4.58 -3.07
CA LEU A 95 8.24 4.98 -4.43
C LEU A 95 7.03 5.20 -5.33
N HIS A 96 5.98 4.41 -5.11
CA HIS A 96 4.78 4.38 -5.95
C HIS A 96 3.52 4.37 -5.07
N PRO A 97 3.27 5.46 -4.30
CA PRO A 97 2.05 5.52 -3.49
C PRO A 97 0.83 5.54 -4.41
N PRO A 98 -0.15 4.63 -4.24
CA PRO A 98 -1.38 4.64 -5.03
C PRO A 98 -2.10 5.99 -5.00
N VAL A 99 -2.22 6.58 -3.82
CA VAL A 99 -2.72 7.95 -3.62
C VAL A 99 -1.51 8.88 -3.53
N THR A 100 -1.32 9.73 -4.53
CA THR A 100 -0.13 10.61 -4.61
C THR A 100 -0.25 11.87 -3.80
N ALA A 101 -1.47 12.32 -3.51
CA ALA A 101 -1.76 13.50 -2.70
C ALA A 101 -3.15 13.42 -2.07
N VAL A 102 -3.34 14.12 -0.95
CA VAL A 102 -4.63 14.32 -0.30
C VAL A 102 -4.84 15.80 -0.02
N SER A 103 -6.09 16.24 0.06
CA SER A 103 -6.41 17.65 0.33
C SER A 103 -7.31 17.79 1.56
N ARG A 104 -7.18 18.98 2.19
CA ARG A 104 -8.06 19.42 3.30
C ARG A 104 -8.37 20.90 3.13
N CYS A 105 -9.60 21.27 3.43
CA CYS A 105 -9.99 22.67 3.56
C CYS A 105 -9.78 23.11 5.01
N CYS A 106 -9.09 24.24 5.20
CA CYS A 106 -8.88 24.80 6.52
C CYS A 106 -10.19 25.38 7.07
N THR A 107 -10.62 24.90 8.23
CA THR A 107 -11.85 25.40 8.91
C THR A 107 -11.58 26.61 9.80
N GLU A 108 -10.32 26.91 10.08
CA GLU A 108 -9.82 28.05 10.86
C GLU A 108 -8.45 28.44 10.35
N ASP A 109 -7.93 29.60 10.78
CA ASP A 109 -6.58 30.04 10.50
C ASP A 109 -5.57 29.12 11.21
N ILE A 110 -4.54 28.66 10.48
CA ILE A 110 -3.51 27.77 11.02
C ILE A 110 -2.18 28.53 11.06
N ALA A 111 -1.72 28.87 12.26
CA ALA A 111 -0.41 29.47 12.46
C ALA A 111 0.69 28.39 12.36
N LEU A 112 1.66 28.63 11.48
CA LEU A 112 2.84 27.79 11.33
C LEU A 112 3.96 28.23 12.29
N ARG A 113 4.90 27.32 12.57
CA ARG A 113 6.02 27.57 13.50
C ARG A 113 6.95 28.69 13.03
N ASP A 114 7.00 28.97 11.75
CA ASP A 114 7.82 30.06 11.14
C ASP A 114 7.10 31.42 11.06
N GLY A 115 5.92 31.52 11.67
CA GLY A 115 5.12 32.75 11.73
C GLY A 115 4.18 32.98 10.54
N ARG A 116 4.22 32.10 9.52
CA ARG A 116 3.23 32.14 8.42
C ARG A 116 1.88 31.67 8.91
N VAL A 117 0.82 32.15 8.28
CA VAL A 117 -0.56 31.71 8.56
C VAL A 117 -1.18 31.17 7.29
N ILE A 118 -1.80 30.00 7.40
CA ILE A 118 -2.67 29.46 6.36
C ILE A 118 -4.09 29.92 6.70
N PRO A 119 -4.72 30.75 5.86
CA PRO A 119 -6.04 31.30 6.17
C PRO A 119 -7.13 30.23 6.15
N LYS A 120 -8.18 30.47 6.93
CA LYS A 120 -9.45 29.75 6.83
C LYS A 120 -9.97 29.72 5.40
N GLY A 121 -10.55 28.57 4.98
CA GLY A 121 -11.12 28.39 3.64
C GLY A 121 -10.12 27.98 2.57
N ILE A 122 -8.82 28.02 2.83
CA ILE A 122 -7.80 27.55 1.89
C ILE A 122 -7.81 26.03 1.79
N ILE A 123 -7.71 25.52 0.57
CA ILE A 123 -7.50 24.10 0.31
C ILE A 123 -6.00 23.81 0.31
N CYS A 124 -5.56 23.04 1.30
CA CYS A 124 -4.19 22.56 1.40
C CYS A 124 -4.06 21.20 0.70
N LEU A 125 -3.18 21.12 -0.29
CA LEU A 125 -2.78 19.86 -0.93
C LEU A 125 -1.52 19.33 -0.26
N MET A 126 -1.62 18.14 0.33
CA MET A 126 -0.49 17.44 0.95
C MET A 126 0.03 16.38 -0.02
N SER A 127 1.22 16.58 -0.55
CA SER A 127 1.84 15.65 -1.48
C SER A 127 2.43 14.46 -0.74
N ILE A 128 1.79 13.30 -0.81
CA ILE A 128 2.32 12.03 -0.29
C ILE A 128 3.57 11.65 -1.09
N TYR A 129 3.49 11.76 -2.43
CA TYR A 129 4.63 11.49 -3.30
C TYR A 129 5.84 12.37 -2.97
N GLY A 130 5.64 13.68 -2.81
CA GLY A 130 6.72 14.61 -2.46
C GLY A 130 7.32 14.32 -1.08
N THR A 131 6.49 13.98 -0.09
CA THR A 131 6.95 13.58 1.25
C THR A 131 7.82 12.32 1.18
N HIS A 132 7.40 11.32 0.41
CA HIS A 132 8.12 10.06 0.25
C HIS A 132 9.39 10.16 -0.59
N HIS A 133 9.57 11.25 -1.33
CA HIS A 133 10.74 11.51 -2.18
C HIS A 133 11.59 12.70 -1.71
N ASN A 134 11.32 13.23 -0.52
CA ASN A 134 12.13 14.31 0.04
C ASN A 134 13.56 13.81 0.35
N PRO A 135 14.62 14.31 -0.32
CA PRO A 135 15.99 13.85 -0.15
C PRO A 135 16.56 14.11 1.24
N ASP A 136 16.04 15.11 1.96
CA ASP A 136 16.47 15.41 3.34
C ASP A 136 16.07 14.30 4.34
N VAL A 137 15.05 13.51 3.99
CA VAL A 137 14.53 12.41 4.83
C VAL A 137 14.85 11.04 4.23
N TRP A 138 14.88 10.95 2.91
CA TRP A 138 15.08 9.75 2.14
C TRP A 138 16.31 9.90 1.23
N PRO A 139 17.54 9.63 1.71
CA PRO A 139 18.74 9.67 0.86
C PRO A 139 18.54 8.76 -0.36
N GLU A 140 18.99 9.24 -1.54
CA GLU A 140 18.77 8.56 -2.83
C GLU A 140 17.30 8.15 -3.04
N PRO A 141 16.35 9.12 -3.04
CA PRO A 141 14.91 8.84 -2.91
C PRO A 141 14.32 8.00 -4.05
N GLN A 142 14.99 7.91 -5.20
CA GLN A 142 14.55 7.12 -6.36
C GLN A 142 15.04 5.66 -6.31
N VAL A 143 15.97 5.33 -5.42
CA VAL A 143 16.51 3.98 -5.30
C VAL A 143 15.57 3.12 -4.47
N TYR A 144 15.17 1.96 -5.00
CA TYR A 144 14.39 0.96 -4.28
C TYR A 144 15.29 0.20 -3.31
N ASN A 145 15.13 0.45 -2.04
CA ASN A 145 15.89 -0.18 -0.96
C ASN A 145 14.98 -0.53 0.23
N PRO A 146 14.46 -1.77 0.30
CA PRO A 146 13.60 -2.21 1.40
C PRO A 146 14.22 -2.06 2.79
N LEU A 147 15.55 -2.13 2.89
CA LEU A 147 16.25 -2.01 4.17
C LEU A 147 16.09 -0.64 4.85
N ARG A 148 15.58 0.37 4.14
CA ARG A 148 15.15 1.65 4.75
C ARG A 148 14.11 1.45 5.85
N PHE A 149 13.37 0.34 5.80
CA PHE A 149 12.33 -0.02 6.75
C PHE A 149 12.76 -1.07 7.78
N SER A 150 14.06 -1.41 7.83
CA SER A 150 14.59 -2.21 8.93
C SER A 150 14.51 -1.41 10.25
N LEU A 151 14.51 -2.12 11.36
CA LEU A 151 14.46 -1.51 12.70
C LEU A 151 15.58 -0.47 12.88
N GLU A 152 16.79 -0.82 12.48
CA GLU A 152 17.98 0.04 12.58
C GLU A 152 17.86 1.32 11.74
N ASN A 153 17.48 1.18 10.46
CA ASN A 153 17.41 2.30 9.51
C ASN A 153 16.15 3.17 9.66
N SER A 154 15.20 2.74 10.49
CA SER A 154 13.97 3.49 10.80
C SER A 154 14.11 4.38 12.03
N GLN A 155 15.14 4.18 12.84
CA GLN A 155 15.35 4.96 14.06
C GLN A 155 15.49 6.45 13.76
N GLY A 156 14.81 7.28 14.54
CA GLY A 156 14.85 8.74 14.40
C GLY A 156 14.05 9.31 13.22
N ARG A 157 13.51 8.48 12.33
CA ARG A 157 12.65 8.97 11.25
C ARG A 157 11.27 9.30 11.79
N SER A 158 10.78 10.50 11.47
CA SER A 158 9.41 10.90 11.80
C SER A 158 8.40 9.91 11.20
N PRO A 159 7.37 9.48 11.96
CA PRO A 159 6.29 8.66 11.40
C PRO A 159 5.53 9.36 10.27
N LEU A 160 5.55 10.71 10.23
CA LEU A 160 4.94 11.50 9.15
C LEU A 160 5.79 11.55 7.88
N ALA A 161 7.00 10.98 7.88
CA ALA A 161 7.82 10.86 6.67
C ALA A 161 7.31 9.75 5.73
N PHE A 162 6.54 8.79 6.25
CA PHE A 162 5.96 7.68 5.48
C PHE A 162 4.46 7.57 5.76
N ILE A 163 3.65 8.09 4.85
CA ILE A 163 2.20 8.25 5.02
C ILE A 163 1.39 7.70 3.83
N PRO A 164 1.65 6.47 3.34
CA PRO A 164 0.95 5.93 2.17
C PRO A 164 -0.55 5.75 2.40
N PHE A 165 -0.96 5.67 3.67
CA PHE A 165 -2.35 5.56 4.13
C PHE A 165 -2.84 6.84 4.80
N SER A 166 -2.20 7.99 4.51
CA SER A 166 -2.42 9.26 5.21
C SER A 166 -2.05 9.17 6.71
N ALA A 167 -2.49 10.13 7.52
CA ALA A 167 -2.23 10.17 8.96
C ALA A 167 -3.33 10.96 9.68
N GLY A 168 -3.43 10.77 11.01
CA GLY A 168 -4.41 11.44 11.86
C GLY A 168 -5.81 10.83 11.82
N PRO A 169 -6.84 11.55 12.29
CA PRO A 169 -8.20 11.02 12.45
C PRO A 169 -8.88 10.60 11.14
N ARG A 170 -8.35 11.06 10.00
CA ARG A 170 -8.86 10.78 8.64
C ARG A 170 -7.90 9.89 7.84
N ASN A 171 -7.08 9.08 8.51
CA ASN A 171 -6.25 8.08 7.84
C ASN A 171 -7.11 6.95 7.25
N CYS A 172 -6.49 6.11 6.43
CA CYS A 172 -7.17 4.99 5.78
C CYS A 172 -7.68 3.97 6.81
N ILE A 173 -8.99 3.73 6.82
CA ILE A 173 -9.63 2.73 7.68
C ILE A 173 -9.25 1.30 7.25
N GLY A 174 -9.00 1.08 5.95
CA GLY A 174 -8.64 -0.22 5.36
C GLY A 174 -7.15 -0.56 5.41
N GLN A 175 -6.30 0.23 6.08
CA GLN A 175 -4.84 0.05 6.06
C GLN A 175 -4.39 -1.36 6.41
N ASN A 176 -4.94 -1.95 7.48
CA ASN A 176 -4.55 -3.29 7.93
C ASN A 176 -4.98 -4.37 6.92
N PHE A 177 -6.17 -4.21 6.36
CA PHE A 177 -6.70 -5.12 5.34
C PHE A 177 -5.87 -5.05 4.05
N ALA A 178 -5.62 -3.86 3.52
CA ALA A 178 -4.79 -3.66 2.34
C ALA A 178 -3.37 -4.22 2.52
N MET A 179 -2.75 -3.99 3.69
CA MET A 179 -1.42 -4.56 3.98
C MET A 179 -1.43 -6.09 4.05
N ALA A 180 -2.50 -6.70 4.55
CA ALA A 180 -2.66 -8.16 4.55
C ALA A 180 -2.81 -8.70 3.12
N GLU A 181 -3.65 -8.07 2.31
CA GLU A 181 -3.88 -8.41 0.90
C GLU A 181 -2.58 -8.31 0.08
N LEU A 182 -1.83 -7.21 0.22
CA LEU A 182 -0.52 -7.04 -0.42
C LEU A 182 0.46 -8.17 -0.03
N LYS A 183 0.47 -8.59 1.23
CA LYS A 183 1.33 -9.68 1.71
C LYS A 183 0.93 -11.03 1.14
N VAL A 184 -0.37 -11.37 1.18
CA VAL A 184 -0.87 -12.64 0.66
C VAL A 184 -0.56 -12.77 -0.82
N VAL A 185 -0.92 -11.76 -1.63
CA VAL A 185 -0.70 -11.81 -3.08
C VAL A 185 0.80 -11.85 -3.40
N ALA A 186 1.63 -11.07 -2.70
CA ALA A 186 3.08 -11.14 -2.87
C ALA A 186 3.63 -12.55 -2.55
N ALA A 187 3.24 -13.13 -1.41
CA ALA A 187 3.69 -14.46 -1.00
C ALA A 187 3.27 -15.54 -2.00
N LEU A 188 1.98 -15.57 -2.39
CA LEU A 188 1.45 -16.51 -3.39
C LEU A 188 2.18 -16.40 -4.73
N THR A 189 2.48 -15.18 -5.15
CA THR A 189 3.13 -14.93 -6.45
C THR A 189 4.59 -15.36 -6.43
N VAL A 190 5.37 -14.92 -5.42
CA VAL A 190 6.81 -15.25 -5.39
C VAL A 190 7.08 -16.72 -5.07
N ALA A 191 6.14 -17.41 -4.40
CA ALA A 191 6.25 -18.84 -4.14
C ALA A 191 6.11 -19.68 -5.40
N ARG A 192 5.30 -19.25 -6.37
CA ARG A 192 4.95 -19.99 -7.57
C ARG A 192 5.68 -19.55 -8.83
N PHE A 193 6.10 -18.29 -8.88
CA PHE A 193 6.64 -17.68 -10.10
C PHE A 193 7.94 -16.93 -9.87
N THR A 194 8.80 -16.94 -10.89
CA THR A 194 9.80 -15.90 -11.08
C THR A 194 9.17 -14.79 -11.92
N ILE A 195 9.24 -13.55 -11.41
CA ILE A 195 8.67 -12.37 -12.06
C ILE A 195 9.80 -11.63 -12.76
N ARG A 196 9.62 -11.31 -14.04
CA ARG A 196 10.57 -10.53 -14.83
C ARG A 196 9.89 -9.35 -15.51
N LEU A 197 10.67 -8.32 -15.83
CA LEU A 197 10.18 -7.19 -16.63
C LEU A 197 10.04 -7.60 -18.08
N ASP A 198 8.99 -7.11 -18.73
CA ASP A 198 8.97 -7.05 -20.20
C ASP A 198 9.79 -5.83 -20.65
N ALA A 199 11.03 -6.09 -21.10
CA ALA A 199 11.95 -5.05 -21.53
C ALA A 199 11.45 -4.24 -22.73
N GLY A 200 10.53 -4.81 -23.52
CA GLY A 200 9.91 -4.14 -24.67
C GLY A 200 8.83 -3.13 -24.28
N ARG A 201 8.37 -3.16 -23.02
CA ARG A 201 7.25 -2.33 -22.55
C ARG A 201 7.56 -1.69 -21.19
N PRO A 202 8.53 -0.75 -21.11
CA PRO A 202 8.84 -0.08 -19.87
C PRO A 202 7.64 0.76 -19.40
N PRO A 203 7.20 0.63 -18.14
CA PRO A 203 6.04 1.34 -17.66
C PRO A 203 6.33 2.84 -17.53
N ARG A 204 5.37 3.67 -17.96
CA ARG A 204 5.37 5.11 -17.72
C ARG A 204 4.31 5.44 -16.68
N ARG A 205 4.72 6.17 -15.63
CA ARG A 205 3.81 6.59 -14.56
C ARG A 205 2.78 7.58 -15.10
N LYS A 206 1.53 7.35 -14.78
CA LYS A 206 0.40 8.25 -15.06
C LYS A 206 -0.24 8.65 -13.75
N PRO A 207 0.08 9.85 -13.22
CA PRO A 207 -0.59 10.37 -12.03
C PRO A 207 -2.02 10.76 -12.39
N GLU A 208 -2.96 9.99 -11.88
CA GLU A 208 -4.40 10.26 -11.88
C GLU A 208 -4.88 10.34 -10.43
N LEU A 209 -6.17 10.14 -10.15
CA LEU A 209 -6.67 10.02 -8.78
C LEU A 209 -5.91 8.90 -8.05
N ILE A 210 -5.69 7.78 -8.73
CA ILE A 210 -4.82 6.69 -8.31
C ILE A 210 -3.64 6.62 -9.29
N LEU A 211 -2.42 6.37 -8.79
CA LEU A 211 -1.24 6.23 -9.61
C LEU A 211 -1.36 4.99 -10.51
N ARG A 212 -1.37 5.22 -11.81
CA ARG A 212 -1.47 4.18 -12.85
C ARG A 212 -0.23 4.19 -13.75
N THR A 213 -0.25 3.32 -14.73
CA THR A 213 0.64 3.32 -15.88
C THR A 213 -0.16 3.70 -17.14
N GLU A 214 0.49 4.38 -18.11
CA GLU A 214 -0.19 4.81 -19.35
C GLU A 214 -0.72 3.63 -20.17
N ASP A 215 0.13 2.62 -20.38
CA ASP A 215 -0.14 1.49 -21.29
C ASP A 215 -0.24 0.14 -20.54
N GLY A 216 -0.57 0.15 -19.25
CA GLY A 216 -0.53 -1.03 -18.41
C GLY A 216 0.88 -1.31 -17.85
N LEU A 217 0.97 -2.31 -16.98
CA LEU A 217 2.23 -2.80 -16.42
C LEU A 217 2.40 -4.26 -16.81
N TRP A 218 3.39 -4.50 -17.68
CA TRP A 218 3.59 -5.80 -18.30
C TRP A 218 4.74 -6.55 -17.64
N LEU A 219 4.45 -7.73 -17.12
CA LEU A 219 5.40 -8.61 -16.46
C LEU A 219 5.36 -9.99 -17.09
N LEU A 220 6.50 -10.67 -17.09
CA LEU A 220 6.62 -12.06 -17.51
C LEU A 220 6.66 -12.93 -16.26
N LEU A 221 5.81 -13.94 -16.21
CA LEU A 221 5.73 -14.91 -15.11
C LEU A 221 6.26 -16.26 -15.61
N GLU A 222 7.34 -16.72 -14.98
CA GLU A 222 7.93 -18.04 -15.26
C GLU A 222 7.57 -18.96 -14.06
N PRO A 223 6.82 -20.04 -14.25
CA PRO A 223 6.52 -20.98 -13.17
C PRO A 223 7.81 -21.53 -12.57
N LEU A 224 7.85 -21.63 -11.26
CA LEU A 224 8.92 -22.33 -10.56
C LEU A 224 8.70 -23.86 -10.70
N PRO A 225 9.78 -24.66 -10.72
CA PRO A 225 9.65 -26.11 -10.63
C PRO A 225 8.87 -26.47 -9.34
N GLU A 226 7.95 -27.42 -9.46
CA GLU A 226 7.32 -28.00 -8.28
C GLU A 226 8.41 -28.60 -7.39
N VAL A 227 8.45 -28.16 -6.15
CA VAL A 227 9.36 -28.76 -5.16
C VAL A 227 8.73 -30.09 -4.78
N ALA A 228 9.35 -31.18 -5.27
CA ALA A 228 8.95 -32.53 -4.94
C ALA A 228 9.10 -32.84 -3.45
#